data_4a60eb8f743da15b1324f2938b6d9618
#
_entry.id   4a60eb8f743da15b1324f2938b6d9618
#
_cell.length_a   1.000
_cell.length_b   1.000
_cell.length_c   1.000
_cell.angle_alpha   90.00
_cell.angle_beta   90.00
_cell.angle_gamma   90.00
#
_symmetry.space_group_name_H-M   'P 1'
#
loop_
_entity.id
_entity.type
_entity.pdbx_description
1 polymer ?
#
loop_
_entity_poly.entity_id
_entity_poly.type
_entity_poly.pdbx_seq_one_letter_code
_entity_poly.pdbx_strand_id
1 'polypeptide(L)'
;MVDVSVRPLAGEPLAPLLAPVLEAFRSRFPEAPTALIESAGLLAIRAHQGQLRRSGEPYVTHPIAVAAIVAELGMDSPTIAAALLHDAVEDTTVSLDDLRDLFGDAVADIVDGVTKLDRLNFATKEEQQAATVRKMFVAMARDLRVIMIKLADQIGRAHV
;
A
#
# COMPACT_ATOMS: atom_id res chain seq x y z
N MET A 1 9.90 -10.51 -15.53
CA MET A 1 10.57 -9.41 -14.78
C MET A 1 9.64 -8.19 -14.77
N VAL A 2 9.44 -7.61 -13.61
CA VAL A 2 8.62 -6.40 -13.49
C VAL A 2 9.43 -5.18 -13.93
N ASP A 3 8.81 -4.34 -14.77
CA ASP A 3 9.40 -3.04 -15.12
C ASP A 3 9.22 -2.09 -13.93
N VAL A 4 10.33 -1.70 -13.31
CA VAL A 4 10.32 -0.80 -12.15
C VAL A 4 10.37 0.68 -12.56
N SER A 5 10.24 0.99 -13.83
CA SER A 5 10.13 2.38 -14.29
C SER A 5 8.86 3.00 -13.73
N VAL A 6 9.00 4.20 -13.17
CA VAL A 6 7.85 4.92 -12.59
C VAL A 6 7.38 6.07 -13.46
N ARG A 7 7.86 6.13 -14.69
CA ARG A 7 7.39 7.14 -15.66
C ARG A 7 6.17 6.61 -16.41
N PRO A 8 5.09 7.38 -16.49
CA PRO A 8 3.94 6.97 -17.28
C PRO A 8 4.32 6.73 -18.73
N LEU A 9 3.84 5.62 -19.28
CA LEU A 9 3.95 5.36 -20.71
C LEU A 9 2.75 6.00 -21.41
N ALA A 10 2.96 6.42 -22.67
CA ALA A 10 1.87 6.98 -23.45
C ALA A 10 0.73 5.96 -23.57
N GLY A 11 -0.50 6.39 -23.23
CA GLY A 11 -1.68 5.55 -23.29
C GLY A 11 -1.93 4.64 -22.08
N GLU A 12 -1.12 4.73 -21.02
CA GLU A 12 -1.38 3.99 -19.79
C GLU A 12 -2.62 4.54 -19.06
N PRO A 13 -3.59 3.67 -18.70
CA PRO A 13 -4.84 4.12 -18.07
C PRO A 13 -4.66 4.31 -16.55
N LEU A 14 -3.70 5.13 -16.14
CA LEU A 14 -3.36 5.35 -14.75
C LEU A 14 -4.44 6.14 -14.00
N ALA A 15 -4.90 7.23 -14.59
CA ALA A 15 -5.79 8.17 -13.91
C ALA A 15 -7.13 7.57 -13.48
N PRO A 16 -7.84 6.77 -14.30
CA PRO A 16 -9.11 6.18 -13.86
C PRO A 16 -8.98 5.26 -12.66
N LEU A 17 -7.90 4.48 -12.59
CA LEU A 17 -7.67 3.54 -11.48
C LEU A 17 -7.32 4.27 -10.19
N LEU A 18 -6.53 5.33 -10.28
CA LEU A 18 -6.07 6.10 -9.12
C LEU A 18 -7.00 7.23 -8.71
N ALA A 19 -8.05 7.52 -9.49
CA ALA A 19 -8.94 8.65 -9.23
C ALA A 19 -9.45 8.69 -7.78
N PRO A 20 -9.95 7.59 -7.18
CA PRO A 20 -10.42 7.63 -5.80
C PRO A 20 -9.34 8.03 -4.80
N VAL A 21 -8.10 7.56 -4.99
CA VAL A 21 -6.97 7.90 -4.12
C VAL A 21 -6.62 9.38 -4.25
N LEU A 22 -6.47 9.85 -5.49
CA LEU A 22 -6.10 11.23 -5.77
C LEU A 22 -7.17 12.22 -5.31
N GLU A 23 -8.44 11.91 -5.51
CA GLU A 23 -9.55 12.75 -5.07
C GLU A 23 -9.58 12.87 -3.54
N ALA A 24 -9.43 11.75 -2.83
CA ALA A 24 -9.40 11.75 -1.38
C ALA A 24 -8.21 12.56 -0.84
N PHE A 25 -7.04 12.39 -1.45
CA PHE A 25 -5.83 13.13 -1.04
C PHE A 25 -6.00 14.63 -1.29
N ARG A 26 -6.44 15.01 -2.49
CA ARG A 26 -6.61 16.43 -2.87
C ARG A 26 -7.66 17.13 -2.04
N SER A 27 -8.68 16.42 -1.56
CA SER A 27 -9.70 17.03 -0.70
C SER A 27 -9.12 17.51 0.63
N ARG A 28 -8.04 16.86 1.11
CA ARG A 28 -7.35 17.22 2.36
C ARG A 28 -6.17 18.14 2.13
N PHE A 29 -5.45 17.95 1.02
CA PHE A 29 -4.21 18.65 0.70
C PHE A 29 -4.26 19.19 -0.73
N PRO A 30 -5.11 20.20 -1.01
CA PRO A 30 -5.34 20.63 -2.39
C PRO A 30 -4.10 21.21 -3.10
N GLU A 31 -3.13 21.71 -2.33
CA GLU A 31 -1.90 22.29 -2.87
C GLU A 31 -0.72 21.34 -2.89
N ALA A 32 -0.87 20.14 -2.34
CA ALA A 32 0.24 19.19 -2.22
C ALA A 32 0.51 18.47 -3.54
N PRO A 33 1.80 18.16 -3.85
CA PRO A 33 2.14 17.40 -5.05
C PRO A 33 1.57 15.98 -4.96
N THR A 34 1.15 15.43 -6.10
CA THR A 34 0.63 14.07 -6.20
C THR A 34 1.59 13.11 -6.90
N ALA A 35 2.79 13.58 -7.29
CA ALA A 35 3.73 12.80 -8.08
C ALA A 35 4.14 11.50 -7.42
N LEU A 36 4.38 11.50 -6.11
CA LEU A 36 4.77 10.30 -5.36
C LEU A 36 3.67 9.24 -5.40
N ILE A 37 2.42 9.66 -5.19
CA ILE A 37 1.26 8.76 -5.23
C ILE A 37 1.08 8.19 -6.63
N GLU A 38 1.19 9.02 -7.65
CA GLU A 38 1.04 8.61 -9.05
C GLU A 38 2.12 7.61 -9.45
N SER A 39 3.38 7.86 -9.07
CA SER A 39 4.49 6.96 -9.36
C SER A 39 4.34 5.62 -8.63
N ALA A 40 3.94 5.64 -7.37
CA ALA A 40 3.69 4.43 -6.60
C ALA A 40 2.52 3.64 -7.19
N GLY A 41 1.46 4.32 -7.58
CA GLY A 41 0.31 3.68 -8.22
C GLY A 41 0.68 3.01 -9.53
N LEU A 42 1.50 3.66 -10.35
CA LEU A 42 1.98 3.11 -11.61
C LEU A 42 2.80 1.83 -11.38
N LEU A 43 3.72 1.85 -10.43
CA LEU A 43 4.50 0.66 -10.10
C LEU A 43 3.60 -0.47 -9.59
N ALA A 44 2.63 -0.17 -8.73
CA ALA A 44 1.69 -1.17 -8.22
C ALA A 44 0.89 -1.82 -9.37
N ILE A 45 0.39 -1.03 -10.30
CA ILE A 45 -0.36 -1.52 -11.46
C ILE A 45 0.53 -2.45 -12.31
N ARG A 46 1.76 -2.04 -12.58
CA ARG A 46 2.71 -2.85 -13.37
C ARG A 46 3.12 -4.13 -12.64
N ALA A 47 3.39 -4.03 -11.34
CA ALA A 47 3.85 -5.16 -10.53
C ALA A 47 2.79 -6.26 -10.43
N HIS A 48 1.53 -5.89 -10.30
CA HIS A 48 0.41 -6.84 -10.17
C HIS A 48 -0.25 -7.20 -11.51
N GLN A 49 0.34 -6.79 -12.62
CA GLN A 49 -0.22 -7.06 -13.95
C GLN A 49 -0.40 -8.57 -14.16
N GLY A 50 -1.60 -8.98 -14.55
CA GLY A 50 -1.94 -10.38 -14.77
C GLY A 50 -2.38 -11.14 -13.54
N GLN A 51 -2.27 -10.55 -12.33
CA GLN A 51 -2.76 -11.18 -11.10
C GLN A 51 -4.24 -10.85 -10.90
N LEU A 52 -5.02 -11.85 -10.52
CA LEU A 52 -6.45 -11.71 -10.26
C LEU A 52 -6.79 -12.04 -8.82
N ARG A 53 -7.81 -11.37 -8.28
CA ARG A 53 -8.43 -11.72 -7.00
C ARG A 53 -9.35 -12.93 -7.19
N ARG A 54 -9.79 -13.54 -6.08
CA ARG A 54 -10.77 -14.63 -6.12
C ARG A 54 -12.06 -14.24 -6.85
N SER A 55 -12.42 -12.96 -6.79
CA SER A 55 -13.60 -12.41 -7.50
C SER A 55 -13.41 -12.32 -9.02
N GLY A 56 -12.19 -12.51 -9.54
CA GLY A 56 -11.86 -12.33 -10.94
C GLY A 56 -11.39 -10.92 -11.31
N GLU A 57 -11.46 -9.97 -10.38
CA GLU A 57 -10.98 -8.61 -10.60
C GLU A 57 -9.45 -8.54 -10.57
N PRO A 58 -8.83 -7.57 -11.28
CA PRO A 58 -7.38 -7.36 -11.17
C PRO A 58 -6.96 -7.16 -9.72
N TYR A 59 -5.86 -7.82 -9.32
CA TYR A 59 -5.40 -7.79 -7.92
C TYR A 59 -5.11 -6.37 -7.44
N VAL A 60 -4.62 -5.50 -8.31
CA VAL A 60 -4.25 -4.12 -7.96
C VAL A 60 -5.43 -3.31 -7.41
N THR A 61 -6.67 -3.73 -7.66
CA THR A 61 -7.86 -3.05 -7.09
C THR A 61 -7.84 -3.07 -5.57
N HIS A 62 -7.24 -4.09 -4.95
CA HIS A 62 -7.13 -4.18 -3.49
C HIS A 62 -6.18 -3.13 -2.90
N PRO A 63 -4.88 -3.05 -3.27
CA PRO A 63 -4.02 -2.00 -2.74
C PRO A 63 -4.50 -0.58 -3.08
N ILE A 64 -5.16 -0.38 -4.22
CA ILE A 64 -5.77 0.91 -4.55
C ILE A 64 -6.89 1.26 -3.56
N ALA A 65 -7.75 0.30 -3.24
CA ALA A 65 -8.82 0.51 -2.24
C ALA A 65 -8.25 0.82 -0.85
N VAL A 66 -7.20 0.12 -0.44
CA VAL A 66 -6.50 0.37 0.84
C VAL A 66 -5.93 1.79 0.85
N ALA A 67 -5.27 2.20 -0.24
CA ALA A 67 -4.71 3.54 -0.36
C ALA A 67 -5.79 4.62 -0.31
N ALA A 68 -6.96 4.39 -0.91
CA ALA A 68 -8.08 5.33 -0.85
C ALA A 68 -8.57 5.51 0.59
N ILE A 69 -8.68 4.44 1.37
CA ILE A 69 -9.04 4.50 2.79
C ILE A 69 -8.01 5.32 3.57
N VAL A 70 -6.72 5.04 3.36
CA VAL A 70 -5.62 5.76 4.01
C VAL A 70 -5.68 7.26 3.67
N ALA A 71 -5.95 7.59 2.41
CA ALA A 71 -6.10 8.98 1.97
C ALA A 71 -7.30 9.66 2.62
N GLU A 72 -8.44 8.97 2.74
CA GLU A 72 -9.64 9.47 3.43
C GLU A 72 -9.38 9.75 4.90
N LEU A 73 -8.49 8.99 5.53
CA LEU A 73 -8.08 9.21 6.92
C LEU A 73 -7.14 10.41 7.08
N GLY A 74 -6.75 11.06 6.00
CA GLY A 74 -5.93 12.27 6.03
C GLY A 74 -4.43 12.02 6.18
N MET A 75 -3.96 10.84 5.79
CA MET A 75 -2.54 10.49 5.86
C MET A 75 -1.73 11.15 4.74
N ASP A 76 -0.41 11.23 4.94
CA ASP A 76 0.50 11.90 4.01
C ASP A 76 0.83 11.06 2.77
N SER A 77 1.51 11.67 1.81
CA SER A 77 1.90 11.02 0.54
C SER A 77 2.75 9.77 0.74
N PRO A 78 3.79 9.76 1.61
CA PRO A 78 4.56 8.54 1.83
C PRO A 78 3.74 7.38 2.36
N THR A 79 2.77 7.64 3.24
CA THR A 79 1.88 6.61 3.79
C THR A 79 0.97 6.04 2.70
N ILE A 80 0.40 6.90 1.87
CA ILE A 80 -0.46 6.47 0.75
C ILE A 80 0.36 5.66 -0.26
N ALA A 81 1.57 6.11 -0.60
CA ALA A 81 2.47 5.38 -1.49
C ALA A 81 2.81 4.00 -0.94
N ALA A 82 3.11 3.91 0.36
CA ALA A 82 3.38 2.63 1.01
C ALA A 82 2.17 1.71 0.97
N ALA A 83 0.96 2.24 1.15
CA ALA A 83 -0.27 1.47 1.05
C ALA A 83 -0.45 0.87 -0.36
N LEU A 84 -0.14 1.63 -1.40
CA LEU A 84 -0.19 1.16 -2.78
C LEU A 84 0.81 0.04 -3.04
N LEU A 85 1.96 0.05 -2.37
CA LEU A 85 3.10 -0.80 -2.68
C LEU A 85 3.29 -1.99 -1.73
N HIS A 86 2.58 -2.04 -0.60
CA HIS A 86 2.89 -3.02 0.44
C HIS A 86 2.74 -4.48 -0.04
N ASP A 87 1.73 -4.78 -0.87
CA ASP A 87 1.54 -6.13 -1.41
C ASP A 87 2.54 -6.47 -2.53
N ALA A 88 3.08 -5.46 -3.20
CA ALA A 88 4.00 -5.70 -4.32
C ALA A 88 5.29 -6.39 -3.87
N VAL A 89 5.82 -6.04 -2.70
CA VAL A 89 7.04 -6.66 -2.17
C VAL A 89 6.81 -8.12 -1.80
N GLU A 90 5.62 -8.45 -1.27
CA GLU A 90 5.29 -9.83 -0.87
C GLU A 90 4.93 -10.71 -2.06
N ASP A 91 4.21 -10.17 -3.04
CA ASP A 91 3.53 -10.95 -4.06
C ASP A 91 4.13 -10.81 -5.47
N THR A 92 5.17 -9.98 -5.64
CA THR A 92 5.83 -9.78 -6.93
C THR A 92 7.35 -9.79 -6.78
N THR A 93 8.05 -9.48 -7.87
CA THR A 93 9.53 -9.41 -7.89
C THR A 93 10.08 -8.07 -7.40
N VAL A 94 9.22 -7.13 -7.03
CA VAL A 94 9.65 -5.83 -6.48
C VAL A 94 10.25 -6.04 -5.09
N SER A 95 11.44 -5.51 -4.85
CA SER A 95 12.14 -5.62 -3.57
C SER A 95 12.04 -4.33 -2.75
N LEU A 96 12.32 -4.44 -1.44
CA LEU A 96 12.45 -3.25 -0.59
C LEU A 96 13.57 -2.32 -1.06
N ASP A 97 14.66 -2.87 -1.58
CA ASP A 97 15.75 -2.07 -2.14
C ASP A 97 15.28 -1.27 -3.37
N ASP A 98 14.45 -1.87 -4.22
CA ASP A 98 13.84 -1.16 -5.34
C ASP A 98 13.00 0.01 -4.85
N LEU A 99 12.19 -0.19 -3.82
CA LEU A 99 11.36 0.87 -3.26
C LEU A 99 12.20 2.00 -2.65
N ARG A 100 13.28 1.64 -1.96
CA ARG A 100 14.18 2.62 -1.35
C ARG A 100 14.85 3.48 -2.41
N ASP A 101 15.29 2.87 -3.49
CA ASP A 101 15.93 3.58 -4.60
C ASP A 101 14.94 4.49 -5.35
N LEU A 102 13.70 4.03 -5.56
CA LEU A 102 12.70 4.76 -6.33
C LEU A 102 11.95 5.82 -5.53
N PHE A 103 11.67 5.55 -4.26
CA PHE A 103 10.74 6.37 -3.46
C PHE A 103 11.34 6.91 -2.17
N GLY A 104 12.53 6.44 -1.78
CA GLY A 104 13.22 6.90 -0.58
C GLY A 104 12.95 6.04 0.65
N ASP A 105 13.64 6.39 1.75
CA ASP A 105 13.63 5.61 2.99
C ASP A 105 12.26 5.59 3.66
N ALA A 106 11.55 6.72 3.65
CA ALA A 106 10.26 6.83 4.35
C ALA A 106 9.26 5.79 3.84
N VAL A 107 9.08 5.69 2.52
CA VAL A 107 8.16 4.72 1.90
C VAL A 107 8.64 3.29 2.17
N ALA A 108 9.92 3.02 1.94
CA ALA A 108 10.47 1.68 2.14
C ALA A 108 10.34 1.20 3.58
N ASP A 109 10.59 2.06 4.55
CA ASP A 109 10.51 1.71 5.97
C ASP A 109 9.05 1.42 6.40
N ILE A 110 8.09 2.17 5.88
CA ILE A 110 6.68 1.92 6.15
C ILE A 110 6.27 0.56 5.57
N VAL A 111 6.63 0.28 4.32
CA VAL A 111 6.33 -1.01 3.68
C VAL A 111 6.98 -2.17 4.45
N ASP A 112 8.24 -2.01 4.85
CA ASP A 112 8.94 -3.02 5.65
C ASP A 112 8.22 -3.29 6.97
N GLY A 113 7.75 -2.25 7.65
CA GLY A 113 6.98 -2.38 8.89
C GLY A 113 5.68 -3.15 8.70
N VAL A 114 4.94 -2.86 7.64
CA VAL A 114 3.70 -3.57 7.31
C VAL A 114 3.98 -5.04 7.00
N THR A 115 5.02 -5.32 6.21
CA THR A 115 5.42 -6.68 5.86
C THR A 115 5.79 -7.50 7.11
N LYS A 116 6.56 -6.91 8.02
CA LYS A 116 6.93 -7.58 9.27
C LYS A 116 5.71 -7.88 10.15
N LEU A 117 4.75 -6.96 10.19
CA LEU A 117 3.51 -7.17 10.92
C LEU A 117 2.68 -8.32 10.32
N ASP A 118 2.65 -8.42 8.99
CA ASP A 118 1.90 -9.45 8.28
C ASP A 118 2.51 -10.84 8.37
N ARG A 119 3.81 -10.94 8.63
CA ARG A 119 4.54 -12.22 8.68
C ARG A 119 4.38 -12.97 9.99
N LEU A 120 3.39 -12.63 10.80
CA LEU A 120 3.14 -13.33 12.06
C LEU A 120 2.52 -14.69 11.81
N ASN A 121 3.16 -15.72 12.36
CA ASN A 121 2.68 -17.10 12.30
C ASN A 121 2.14 -17.48 13.66
N PHE A 122 0.88 -17.91 13.73
CA PHE A 122 0.19 -18.14 14.99
C PHE A 122 -0.41 -19.56 15.06
N ALA A 123 -0.30 -20.18 16.22
CA ALA A 123 -0.79 -21.54 16.45
C ALA A 123 -2.30 -21.60 16.68
N THR A 124 -2.88 -20.61 17.35
CA THR A 124 -4.30 -20.53 17.66
C THR A 124 -4.87 -19.15 17.33
N LYS A 125 -6.22 -19.09 17.21
CA LYS A 125 -6.91 -17.83 16.98
C LYS A 125 -6.74 -16.85 18.15
N GLU A 126 -6.77 -17.37 19.38
CA GLU A 126 -6.57 -16.56 20.59
C GLU A 126 -5.14 -16.03 20.66
N GLU A 127 -4.16 -16.87 20.36
CA GLU A 127 -2.76 -16.47 20.28
C GLU A 127 -2.56 -15.43 19.17
N GLN A 128 -3.25 -15.60 18.04
CA GLN A 128 -3.22 -14.63 16.96
C GLN A 128 -3.70 -13.25 17.42
N GLN A 129 -4.82 -13.20 18.16
CA GLN A 129 -5.36 -11.93 18.66
C GLN A 129 -4.42 -11.27 19.67
N ALA A 130 -3.93 -12.01 20.64
CA ALA A 130 -3.02 -11.48 21.65
C ALA A 130 -1.69 -11.03 21.03
N ALA A 131 -1.13 -11.83 20.13
CA ALA A 131 0.11 -11.50 19.46
C ALA A 131 -0.06 -10.31 18.51
N THR A 132 -1.20 -10.21 17.81
CA THR A 132 -1.50 -9.08 16.94
C THR A 132 -1.58 -7.78 17.73
N VAL A 133 -2.31 -7.77 18.85
CA VAL A 133 -2.42 -6.60 19.72
C VAL A 133 -1.04 -6.19 20.24
N ARG A 134 -0.24 -7.13 20.71
CA ARG A 134 1.11 -6.87 21.22
C ARG A 134 2.00 -6.27 20.14
N LYS A 135 1.96 -6.81 18.93
CA LYS A 135 2.74 -6.29 17.80
C LYS A 135 2.25 -4.94 17.32
N MET A 136 0.95 -4.69 17.39
CA MET A 136 0.38 -3.38 17.09
C MET A 136 0.91 -2.32 18.06
N PHE A 137 1.01 -2.62 19.36
CA PHE A 137 1.60 -1.70 20.34
C PHE A 137 3.07 -1.44 20.04
N VAL A 138 3.84 -2.46 19.68
CA VAL A 138 5.25 -2.30 19.31
C VAL A 138 5.38 -1.43 18.04
N ALA A 139 4.54 -1.70 17.04
CA ALA A 139 4.54 -0.93 15.80
C ALA A 139 4.13 0.52 16.05
N MET A 140 3.13 0.78 16.92
CA MET A 140 2.72 2.14 17.30
C MET A 140 3.86 2.93 17.93
N ALA A 141 4.70 2.26 18.74
CA ALA A 141 5.86 2.91 19.34
C ALA A 141 6.92 3.30 18.30
N ARG A 142 6.90 2.65 17.13
CA ARG A 142 7.85 2.90 16.05
C ARG A 142 7.28 3.80 14.96
N ASP A 143 6.09 3.45 14.44
CA ASP A 143 5.48 4.21 13.35
C ASP A 143 3.97 3.97 13.29
N LEU A 144 3.22 4.99 13.65
CA LEU A 144 1.75 4.96 13.59
C LEU A 144 1.23 4.70 12.16
N ARG A 145 1.97 5.11 11.14
CA ARG A 145 1.59 4.92 9.74
C ARG A 145 1.46 3.45 9.35
N VAL A 146 2.32 2.58 9.92
CA VAL A 146 2.24 1.12 9.72
C VAL A 146 0.89 0.59 10.22
N ILE A 147 0.46 1.02 11.39
CA ILE A 147 -0.82 0.61 11.98
C ILE A 147 -2.00 1.07 11.11
N MET A 148 -1.96 2.31 10.62
CA MET A 148 -3.03 2.86 9.80
C MET A 148 -3.21 2.06 8.51
N ILE A 149 -2.11 1.66 7.87
CA ILE A 149 -2.17 0.83 6.66
C ILE A 149 -2.76 -0.55 6.99
N LYS A 150 -2.33 -1.16 8.09
CA LYS A 150 -2.83 -2.48 8.48
C LYS A 150 -4.32 -2.47 8.77
N LEU A 151 -4.80 -1.45 9.47
CA LEU A 151 -6.24 -1.27 9.72
C LEU A 151 -7.03 -1.06 8.43
N ALA A 152 -6.52 -0.21 7.53
CA ALA A 152 -7.15 0.03 6.24
C ALA A 152 -7.19 -1.24 5.37
N ASP A 153 -6.13 -2.04 5.41
CA ASP A 153 -6.06 -3.33 4.71
C ASP A 153 -7.15 -4.29 5.21
N GLN A 154 -7.34 -4.37 6.52
CA GLN A 154 -8.39 -5.23 7.11
C GLN A 154 -9.78 -4.73 6.74
N ILE A 155 -10.01 -3.42 6.73
CA ILE A 155 -11.28 -2.83 6.30
C ILE A 155 -11.54 -3.18 4.83
N GLY A 156 -10.54 -3.03 3.97
CA GLY A 156 -10.64 -3.37 2.56
C GLY A 156 -10.98 -4.84 2.33
N ARG A 157 -10.39 -5.75 3.11
CA ARG A 157 -10.66 -7.18 3.01
C ARG A 157 -12.08 -7.54 3.50
N ALA A 158 -12.61 -6.81 4.48
CA ALA A 158 -13.95 -7.06 5.02
C ALA A 158 -15.07 -6.72 4.02
N HIS A 159 -14.78 -5.90 3.00
CA HIS A 159 -15.75 -5.46 1.99
C HIS A 159 -15.64 -6.23 0.66
N VAL A 160 -14.96 -7.35 0.67
CA VAL A 160 -14.78 -8.19 -0.53
C VAL A 160 -15.87 -9.25 -0.63
#